data_5d62c397960fa6571b1fb053009cf0a8
#
_entry.id   5d62c397960fa6571b1fb053009cf0a8
#
_cell.length_a   1.000
_cell.length_b   1.000
_cell.length_c   1.000
_cell.angle_alpha   90.00
_cell.angle_beta   90.00
_cell.angle_gamma   90.00
#
_symmetry.space_group_name_H-M   'P 1'
#
loop_
_entity.id
_entity.type
_entity.pdbx_description
1 polymer ?
#
loop_
_entity_poly.entity_id
_entity_poly.type
_entity_poly.pdbx_seq_one_letter_code
_entity_poly.pdbx_strand_id
1 'polypeptide(L)'
;MGEIHAQRKIAFVLLVVLIAALLVTWLVQRSSPVLTVGIFAGSNWGVPQGEPYAVIDRAIEKFEERHPGVRVVYVSGIRREDYPEWLAAQFLKGEEPDVFLLPTEDFELYAERGALMEITPFVEGDAEFSPELYDRAAFQNGQKDGRSYALPCENMITLMFVNKTLLAHEGLAMPPLDWTWAGVC
;
A
#
# COMPACT_ATOMS: atom_id res chain seq x y z
N MET A 1 -10.13 -12.91 65.59
CA MET A 1 -8.83 -13.24 64.92
C MET A 1 -9.00 -13.87 63.55
N GLY A 2 -10.06 -14.65 63.27
CA GLY A 2 -10.29 -15.31 61.95
C GLY A 2 -10.63 -14.39 60.79
N GLU A 3 -11.38 -13.33 60.98
CA GLU A 3 -11.81 -12.39 59.93
C GLU A 3 -10.66 -11.58 59.31
N ILE A 4 -9.71 -11.15 60.12
CA ILE A 4 -8.53 -10.40 59.65
C ILE A 4 -7.63 -11.28 58.75
N HIS A 5 -7.55 -12.56 59.07
CA HIS A 5 -6.79 -13.50 58.25
C HIS A 5 -7.49 -13.85 56.92
N ALA A 6 -8.82 -13.91 56.92
CA ALA A 6 -9.62 -14.10 55.71
C ALA A 6 -9.52 -12.88 54.77
N GLN A 7 -9.64 -11.67 55.31
CA GLN A 7 -9.51 -10.42 54.52
C GLN A 7 -8.12 -10.26 53.94
N ARG A 8 -7.05 -10.60 54.67
CA ARG A 8 -5.67 -10.60 54.13
C ARG A 8 -5.47 -11.59 52.99
N LYS A 9 -6.06 -12.79 53.08
CA LYS A 9 -6.00 -13.79 51.99
C LYS A 9 -6.74 -13.31 50.75
N ILE A 10 -7.92 -12.70 50.91
CA ILE A 10 -8.70 -12.15 49.81
C ILE A 10 -7.93 -10.97 49.16
N ALA A 11 -7.38 -10.06 49.93
CA ALA A 11 -6.57 -8.95 49.39
C ALA A 11 -5.33 -9.44 48.65
N PHE A 12 -4.66 -10.49 49.14
CA PHE A 12 -3.52 -11.09 48.46
C PHE A 12 -3.92 -11.72 47.13
N VAL A 13 -5.02 -12.46 47.07
CA VAL A 13 -5.54 -13.05 45.82
C VAL A 13 -5.92 -11.96 44.81
N LEU A 14 -6.60 -10.91 45.23
CA LEU A 14 -6.94 -9.79 44.37
C LEU A 14 -5.70 -9.08 43.82
N LEU A 15 -4.67 -8.90 44.65
CA LEU A 15 -3.39 -8.31 44.19
C LEU A 15 -2.70 -9.18 43.13
N VAL A 16 -2.66 -10.51 43.31
CA VAL A 16 -2.07 -11.45 42.35
C VAL A 16 -2.85 -11.42 41.04
N VAL A 17 -4.19 -11.39 41.08
CA VAL A 17 -5.04 -11.31 39.90
C VAL A 17 -4.79 -9.98 39.16
N LEU A 18 -4.66 -8.87 39.87
CA LEU A 18 -4.37 -7.57 39.30
C LEU A 18 -2.99 -7.54 38.59
N ILE A 19 -1.97 -8.09 39.26
CA ILE A 19 -0.61 -8.19 38.68
C ILE A 19 -0.63 -9.10 37.44
N ALA A 20 -1.34 -10.22 37.49
CA ALA A 20 -1.47 -11.12 36.34
C ALA A 20 -2.19 -10.43 35.16
N ALA A 21 -3.26 -9.67 35.43
CA ALA A 21 -3.96 -8.89 34.41
C ALA A 21 -3.06 -7.83 33.78
N LEU A 22 -2.29 -7.10 34.59
CA LEU A 22 -1.33 -6.10 34.12
C LEU A 22 -0.18 -6.75 33.30
N LEU A 23 0.29 -7.91 33.69
CA LEU A 23 1.28 -8.67 32.92
C LEU A 23 0.73 -9.15 31.58
N VAL A 24 -0.49 -9.65 31.55
CA VAL A 24 -1.15 -10.07 30.31
C VAL A 24 -1.36 -8.87 29.37
N THR A 25 -1.85 -7.75 29.87
CA THR A 25 -2.00 -6.53 29.05
C THR A 25 -0.65 -6.02 28.52
N TRP A 26 0.39 -6.05 29.34
CA TRP A 26 1.74 -5.67 28.94
C TRP A 26 2.33 -6.61 27.89
N LEU A 27 2.12 -7.94 28.01
CA LEU A 27 2.55 -8.94 27.04
C LEU A 27 1.80 -8.78 25.71
N VAL A 28 0.49 -8.55 25.73
CA VAL A 28 -0.33 -8.31 24.55
C VAL A 28 0.11 -7.04 23.83
N GLN A 29 0.37 -5.94 24.53
CA GLN A 29 0.89 -4.70 23.93
C GLN A 29 2.31 -4.85 23.34
N ARG A 30 3.12 -5.75 23.89
CA ARG A 30 4.47 -6.02 23.39
C ARG A 30 4.50 -6.90 22.14
N SER A 31 3.40 -7.58 21.86
CA SER A 31 3.24 -8.53 20.74
C SER A 31 2.45 -7.91 19.57
N SER A 32 2.24 -6.59 19.55
CA SER A 32 1.57 -5.94 18.43
C SER A 32 2.37 -6.18 17.15
N PRO A 33 1.78 -6.84 16.14
CA PRO A 33 2.46 -7.03 14.88
C PRO A 33 2.77 -5.65 14.25
N VAL A 34 3.98 -5.54 13.73
CA VAL A 34 4.42 -4.36 13.00
C VAL A 34 4.43 -4.73 11.52
N LEU A 35 3.64 -4.03 10.72
CA LEU A 35 3.67 -4.13 9.26
C LEU A 35 4.62 -3.08 8.71
N THR A 36 5.49 -3.52 7.83
CA THR A 36 6.45 -2.65 7.14
C THR A 36 5.96 -2.32 5.73
N VAL A 37 6.02 -1.05 5.35
CA VAL A 37 5.59 -0.58 4.03
C VAL A 37 6.76 0.03 3.29
N GLY A 38 7.03 -0.49 2.09
CA GLY A 38 8.03 0.05 1.16
C GLY A 38 7.41 1.09 0.23
N ILE A 39 7.86 2.34 0.36
CA ILE A 39 7.36 3.46 -0.45
C ILE A 39 8.52 4.39 -0.84
N PHE A 40 8.30 5.20 -1.86
CA PHE A 40 9.24 6.26 -2.25
C PHE A 40 8.59 7.64 -2.12
N ALA A 41 9.44 8.66 -1.99
CA ALA A 41 9.01 10.05 -1.97
C ALA A 41 8.72 10.55 -3.38
N GLY A 42 7.63 11.30 -3.53
CA GLY A 42 7.24 11.91 -4.80
C GLY A 42 6.16 11.16 -5.54
N SER A 43 5.89 11.60 -6.77
CA SER A 43 4.97 10.94 -7.68
C SER A 43 5.72 10.32 -8.85
N ASN A 44 5.08 9.40 -9.57
CA ASN A 44 5.60 8.84 -10.80
C ASN A 44 5.85 9.89 -11.90
N TRP A 45 5.30 11.11 -11.74
CA TRP A 45 5.41 12.20 -12.71
C TRP A 45 6.56 13.16 -12.43
N GLY A 46 7.31 13.00 -11.34
CA GLY A 46 8.33 13.96 -10.93
C GLY A 46 7.77 15.33 -10.56
N VAL A 47 6.48 15.43 -10.27
CA VAL A 47 5.84 16.68 -9.85
C VAL A 47 6.22 16.98 -8.41
N PRO A 48 6.73 18.17 -8.09
CA PRO A 48 7.00 18.58 -6.73
C PRO A 48 5.72 18.53 -5.90
N GLN A 49 5.74 17.74 -4.83
CA GLN A 49 4.61 17.65 -3.89
C GLN A 49 5.02 18.25 -2.56
N GLY A 50 4.12 19.02 -1.96
CA GLY A 50 4.37 19.63 -0.65
C GLY A 50 4.46 18.59 0.47
N GLU A 51 3.70 17.50 0.36
CA GLU A 51 3.63 16.42 1.35
C GLU A 51 3.60 15.06 0.65
N PRO A 52 4.78 14.50 0.31
CA PRO A 52 4.88 13.30 -0.53
C PRO A 52 4.24 12.05 0.08
N TYR A 53 4.08 12.01 1.40
CA TYR A 53 3.53 10.85 2.11
C TYR A 53 2.09 11.04 2.62
N ALA A 54 1.46 12.20 2.43
CA ALA A 54 0.16 12.52 3.02
C ALA A 54 -0.98 11.52 2.69
N VAL A 55 -0.93 10.89 1.53
CA VAL A 55 -1.92 9.87 1.14
C VAL A 55 -1.67 8.59 1.90
N ILE A 56 -0.42 8.18 2.00
CA ILE A 56 0.01 6.97 2.71
C ILE A 56 -0.24 7.13 4.21
N ASP A 57 0.14 8.26 4.80
CA ASP A 57 -0.07 8.54 6.23
C ASP A 57 -1.55 8.43 6.60
N ARG A 58 -2.44 9.02 5.79
CA ARG A 58 -3.90 8.89 6.00
C ARG A 58 -4.42 7.46 5.82
N ALA A 59 -3.83 6.69 4.91
CA ALA A 59 -4.21 5.29 4.72
C ALA A 59 -3.76 4.45 5.93
N ILE A 60 -2.56 4.68 6.44
CA ILE A 60 -2.01 4.05 7.65
C ILE A 60 -2.89 4.36 8.86
N GLU A 61 -3.21 5.65 9.09
CA GLU A 61 -4.07 6.08 10.19
C GLU A 61 -5.41 5.34 10.17
N LYS A 62 -6.10 5.31 9.03
CA LYS A 62 -7.36 4.58 8.88
C LYS A 62 -7.23 3.07 9.06
N PHE A 63 -6.11 2.51 8.64
CA PHE A 63 -5.86 1.08 8.82
C PHE A 63 -5.65 0.74 10.28
N GLU A 64 -4.83 1.50 11.00
CA GLU A 64 -4.58 1.31 12.43
C GLU A 64 -5.85 1.52 13.29
N GLU A 65 -6.72 2.48 12.91
CA GLU A 65 -8.04 2.67 13.54
C GLU A 65 -8.94 1.43 13.41
N ARG A 66 -8.92 0.77 12.25
CA ARG A 66 -9.72 -0.44 11.98
C ARG A 66 -9.11 -1.70 12.57
N HIS A 67 -7.80 -1.71 12.79
CA HIS A 67 -7.04 -2.85 13.28
C HIS A 67 -6.27 -2.52 14.56
N PRO A 68 -6.98 -2.32 15.69
CA PRO A 68 -6.34 -1.98 16.95
C PRO A 68 -5.32 -3.03 17.37
N GLY A 69 -4.08 -2.59 17.63
CA GLY A 69 -2.98 -3.47 18.01
C GLY A 69 -2.05 -3.85 16.84
N VAL A 70 -2.35 -3.46 15.62
CA VAL A 70 -1.40 -3.49 14.49
C VAL A 70 -0.76 -2.13 14.36
N ARG A 71 0.54 -2.09 14.12
CA ARG A 71 1.29 -0.87 13.86
C ARG A 71 1.90 -0.93 12.47
N VAL A 72 1.79 0.16 11.72
CA VAL A 72 2.38 0.27 10.37
C VAL A 72 3.56 1.24 10.39
N VAL A 73 4.66 0.85 9.77
CA VAL A 73 5.86 1.69 9.68
C VAL A 73 6.43 1.66 8.25
N TYR A 74 7.08 2.75 7.86
CA TYR A 74 7.79 2.84 6.59
C TYR A 74 9.09 3.63 6.72
N VAL A 75 10.02 3.43 5.79
CA VAL A 75 11.25 4.22 5.69
C VAL A 75 10.97 5.42 4.78
N SER A 76 11.09 6.63 5.33
CA SER A 76 10.89 7.87 4.56
C SER A 76 12.18 8.31 3.84
N GLY A 77 12.02 9.16 2.81
CA GLY A 77 13.16 9.83 2.15
C GLY A 77 13.81 9.03 1.01
N ILE A 78 13.33 7.84 0.68
CA ILE A 78 13.80 7.11 -0.49
C ILE A 78 13.24 7.81 -1.73
N ARG A 79 14.13 8.27 -2.63
CA ARG A 79 13.70 8.90 -3.87
C ARG A 79 13.20 7.85 -4.87
N ARG A 80 12.30 8.24 -5.77
CA ARG A 80 11.74 7.33 -6.76
C ARG A 80 12.81 6.64 -7.62
N GLU A 81 13.83 7.38 -8.05
CA GLU A 81 14.92 6.85 -8.86
C GLU A 81 15.81 5.83 -8.14
N ASP A 82 15.93 5.93 -6.81
CA ASP A 82 16.74 5.04 -5.98
C ASP A 82 15.93 3.83 -5.46
N TYR A 83 14.60 3.89 -5.57
CA TYR A 83 13.70 2.93 -4.94
C TYR A 83 13.82 1.50 -5.50
N PRO A 84 13.95 1.24 -6.81
CA PRO A 84 14.12 -0.12 -7.33
C PRO A 84 15.37 -0.80 -6.77
N GLU A 85 16.48 -0.07 -6.69
CA GLU A 85 17.74 -0.60 -6.12
C GLU A 85 17.60 -0.86 -4.61
N TRP A 86 16.97 0.06 -3.90
CA TRP A 86 16.68 -0.10 -2.47
C TRP A 86 15.82 -1.33 -2.22
N LEU A 87 14.72 -1.51 -2.96
CA LEU A 87 13.81 -2.64 -2.81
C LEU A 87 14.51 -3.96 -3.10
N ALA A 88 15.26 -4.04 -4.19
CA ALA A 88 16.06 -5.22 -4.52
C ALA A 88 17.06 -5.56 -3.41
N ALA A 89 17.69 -4.55 -2.81
CA ALA A 89 18.61 -4.75 -1.69
C ALA A 89 17.90 -5.29 -0.44
N GLN A 90 16.65 -4.90 -0.16
CA GLN A 90 15.88 -5.49 0.94
C GLN A 90 15.61 -6.98 0.70
N PHE A 91 15.17 -7.36 -0.52
CA PHE A 91 14.98 -8.78 -0.87
C PHE A 91 16.26 -9.61 -0.72
N LEU A 92 17.39 -9.07 -1.14
CA LEU A 92 18.68 -9.77 -1.00
C LEU A 92 19.10 -9.99 0.46
N LYS A 93 18.64 -9.13 1.37
CA LYS A 93 18.92 -9.25 2.80
C LYS A 93 17.89 -10.10 3.55
N GLY A 94 16.72 -10.41 2.94
CA GLY A 94 15.58 -10.99 3.62
C GLY A 94 14.92 -10.01 4.59
N GLU A 95 14.95 -8.72 4.27
CA GLU A 95 14.39 -7.60 5.03
C GLU A 95 13.33 -6.87 4.18
N GLU A 96 12.76 -7.55 3.18
CA GLU A 96 11.72 -6.98 2.32
C GLU A 96 10.52 -6.49 3.13
N PRO A 97 9.92 -5.36 2.75
CA PRO A 97 8.71 -4.88 3.38
C PRO A 97 7.53 -5.85 3.18
N ASP A 98 6.61 -5.93 4.16
CA ASP A 98 5.40 -6.77 4.08
C ASP A 98 4.48 -6.31 2.94
N VAL A 99 4.40 -5.01 2.70
CA VAL A 99 3.67 -4.38 1.59
C VAL A 99 4.57 -3.33 0.96
N PHE A 100 4.61 -3.25 -0.36
CA PHE A 100 5.47 -2.29 -1.03
C PHE A 100 4.89 -1.82 -2.36
N LEU A 101 5.26 -0.59 -2.73
CA LEU A 101 5.03 -0.09 -4.07
C LEU A 101 5.94 -0.84 -5.04
N LEU A 102 5.39 -1.24 -6.17
CA LEU A 102 6.17 -1.89 -7.21
C LEU A 102 5.97 -1.12 -8.53
N PRO A 103 7.06 -0.62 -9.15
CA PRO A 103 6.99 -0.07 -10.49
C PRO A 103 6.43 -1.10 -11.47
N THR A 104 5.57 -0.67 -12.38
CA THR A 104 4.90 -1.58 -13.34
C THR A 104 5.91 -2.34 -14.20
N GLU A 105 7.02 -1.71 -14.54
CA GLU A 105 8.11 -2.29 -15.30
C GLU A 105 8.80 -3.47 -14.61
N ASP A 106 8.76 -3.51 -13.28
CA ASP A 106 9.39 -4.56 -12.47
C ASP A 106 8.43 -5.70 -12.11
N PHE A 107 7.11 -5.50 -12.30
CA PHE A 107 6.08 -6.44 -11.85
C PHE A 107 6.31 -7.87 -12.38
N GLU A 108 6.55 -8.01 -13.68
CA GLU A 108 6.73 -9.31 -14.31
C GLU A 108 7.92 -10.09 -13.72
N LEU A 109 9.03 -9.38 -13.51
CA LEU A 109 10.24 -9.97 -12.91
C LEU A 109 9.98 -10.50 -11.50
N TYR A 110 9.32 -9.71 -10.65
CA TYR A 110 9.05 -10.09 -9.27
C TYR A 110 8.01 -11.23 -9.18
N ALA A 111 7.00 -11.20 -10.05
CA ALA A 111 6.00 -12.27 -10.14
C ALA A 111 6.63 -13.60 -10.60
N GLU A 112 7.48 -13.58 -11.64
CA GLU A 112 8.18 -14.77 -12.14
C GLU A 112 9.15 -15.38 -11.14
N ARG A 113 9.78 -14.56 -10.33
CA ARG A 113 10.72 -15.01 -9.30
C ARG A 113 10.03 -15.52 -8.05
N GLY A 114 8.68 -15.44 -7.98
CA GLY A 114 7.92 -15.83 -6.80
C GLY A 114 8.15 -14.91 -5.60
N ALA A 115 8.55 -13.67 -5.85
CA ALA A 115 8.76 -12.65 -4.83
C ALA A 115 7.46 -11.99 -4.37
N LEU A 116 6.37 -12.18 -5.14
CA LEU A 116 5.04 -11.65 -4.81
C LEU A 116 4.12 -12.77 -4.34
N MET A 117 3.36 -12.49 -3.31
CA MET A 117 2.30 -13.38 -2.84
C MET A 117 1.08 -13.28 -3.76
N GLU A 118 0.47 -14.42 -4.11
CA GLU A 118 -0.83 -14.42 -4.77
C GLU A 118 -1.92 -13.89 -3.85
N ILE A 119 -2.59 -12.83 -4.26
CA ILE A 119 -3.65 -12.17 -3.49
C ILE A 119 -5.05 -12.47 -4.00
N THR A 120 -5.21 -13.28 -5.06
CA THR A 120 -6.52 -13.67 -5.64
C THR A 120 -7.53 -14.12 -4.57
N PRO A 121 -7.19 -15.04 -3.65
CA PRO A 121 -8.16 -15.52 -2.66
C PRO A 121 -8.62 -14.42 -1.69
N PHE A 122 -7.77 -13.44 -1.42
CA PHE A 122 -8.11 -12.31 -0.53
C PHE A 122 -9.00 -11.32 -1.25
N VAL A 123 -8.70 -11.01 -2.52
CA VAL A 123 -9.50 -10.11 -3.36
C VAL A 123 -10.90 -10.67 -3.62
N GLU A 124 -11.01 -11.97 -3.92
CA GLU A 124 -12.29 -12.64 -4.17
C GLU A 124 -13.08 -12.89 -2.89
N GLY A 125 -12.41 -13.05 -1.75
CA GLY A 125 -13.03 -13.31 -0.46
C GLY A 125 -13.49 -12.06 0.29
N ASP A 126 -13.06 -10.87 -0.13
CA ASP A 126 -13.40 -9.61 0.52
C ASP A 126 -14.68 -9.01 -0.08
N ALA A 127 -15.75 -9.01 0.71
CA ALA A 127 -17.05 -8.45 0.29
C ALA A 127 -17.03 -6.92 0.11
N GLU A 128 -16.06 -6.22 0.67
CA GLU A 128 -15.89 -4.77 0.52
C GLU A 128 -15.04 -4.42 -0.71
N PHE A 129 -14.32 -5.39 -1.27
CA PHE A 129 -13.50 -5.18 -2.45
C PHE A 129 -14.36 -5.20 -3.72
N SER A 130 -14.21 -4.18 -4.55
CA SER A 130 -14.86 -4.10 -5.87
C SER A 130 -13.83 -3.79 -6.95
N PRO A 131 -13.53 -4.74 -7.86
CA PRO A 131 -12.64 -4.50 -9.00
C PRO A 131 -13.09 -3.34 -9.89
N GLU A 132 -14.40 -3.04 -9.89
CA GLU A 132 -15.00 -1.97 -10.68
C GLU A 132 -14.60 -0.57 -10.24
N LEU A 133 -14.04 -0.43 -9.02
CA LEU A 133 -13.46 0.81 -8.53
C LEU A 133 -12.12 1.15 -9.18
N TYR A 134 -11.51 0.20 -9.86
CA TYR A 134 -10.22 0.35 -10.53
C TYR A 134 -10.41 0.50 -12.04
N ASP A 135 -9.52 1.24 -12.68
CA ASP A 135 -9.38 1.15 -14.12
C ASP A 135 -9.06 -0.28 -14.52
N ARG A 136 -9.77 -0.80 -15.51
CA ARG A 136 -9.65 -2.20 -15.92
C ARG A 136 -8.25 -2.58 -16.38
N ALA A 137 -7.61 -1.70 -17.16
CA ALA A 137 -6.27 -1.96 -17.66
C ALA A 137 -5.25 -1.89 -16.53
N ALA A 138 -5.38 -0.91 -15.62
CA ALA A 138 -4.52 -0.82 -14.45
C ALA A 138 -4.65 -2.05 -13.53
N PHE A 139 -5.88 -2.54 -13.31
CA PHE A 139 -6.11 -3.75 -12.52
C PHE A 139 -5.47 -4.99 -13.16
N GLN A 140 -5.58 -5.12 -14.49
CA GLN A 140 -4.98 -6.24 -15.24
C GLN A 140 -3.44 -6.23 -15.18
N ASN A 141 -2.81 -5.05 -15.07
CA ASN A 141 -1.36 -4.94 -14.93
C ASN A 141 -0.82 -5.56 -13.62
N GLY A 142 -1.67 -5.74 -12.62
CA GLY A 142 -1.33 -6.44 -11.37
C GLY A 142 -1.59 -7.95 -11.41
N GLN A 143 -1.91 -8.50 -12.60
CA GLN A 143 -2.26 -9.91 -12.79
C GLN A 143 -1.26 -10.63 -13.69
N LYS A 144 -1.04 -11.90 -13.39
CA LYS A 144 -0.27 -12.83 -14.22
C LYS A 144 -0.99 -14.18 -14.28
N ASP A 145 -1.18 -14.73 -15.47
CA ASP A 145 -1.86 -16.01 -15.69
C ASP A 145 -3.25 -16.10 -15.03
N GLY A 146 -3.99 -14.99 -15.01
CA GLY A 146 -5.32 -14.88 -14.40
C GLY A 146 -5.32 -14.80 -12.88
N ARG A 147 -4.17 -14.63 -12.24
CA ARG A 147 -4.01 -14.49 -10.79
C ARG A 147 -3.56 -13.09 -10.43
N SER A 148 -4.09 -12.55 -9.35
CA SER A 148 -3.73 -11.22 -8.85
C SER A 148 -2.56 -11.29 -7.87
N TYR A 149 -1.57 -10.45 -8.07
CA TYR A 149 -0.39 -10.31 -7.21
C TYR A 149 -0.19 -8.88 -6.72
N ALA A 150 -0.80 -7.91 -7.38
CA ALA A 150 -0.73 -6.51 -7.02
C ALA A 150 -2.05 -5.80 -7.28
N LEU A 151 -2.29 -4.70 -6.56
CA LEU A 151 -3.41 -3.79 -6.79
C LEU A 151 -2.86 -2.45 -7.29
N PRO A 152 -3.52 -1.80 -8.26
CA PRO A 152 -3.09 -0.50 -8.73
C PRO A 152 -3.34 0.56 -7.67
N CYS A 153 -2.33 1.34 -7.32
CA CYS A 153 -2.47 2.47 -6.40
C CYS A 153 -2.45 3.82 -7.13
N GLU A 154 -1.94 3.85 -8.35
CA GLU A 154 -1.89 5.05 -9.20
C GLU A 154 -2.14 4.66 -10.66
N ASN A 155 -2.92 5.47 -11.37
CA ASN A 155 -3.14 5.30 -12.80
C ASN A 155 -2.72 6.56 -13.53
N MET A 156 -1.87 6.41 -14.56
CA MET A 156 -1.35 7.48 -15.37
C MET A 156 -2.05 7.49 -16.74
N ILE A 157 -2.76 8.58 -17.02
CA ILE A 157 -3.43 8.75 -18.31
C ILE A 157 -2.58 9.67 -19.18
N THR A 158 -2.13 9.16 -20.33
CA THR A 158 -1.50 9.99 -21.36
C THR A 158 -2.57 10.58 -22.27
N LEU A 159 -2.60 11.91 -22.32
CA LEU A 159 -3.55 12.65 -23.16
C LEU A 159 -2.81 13.43 -24.23
N MET A 160 -3.40 13.50 -25.41
CA MET A 160 -2.96 14.38 -26.46
C MET A 160 -3.77 15.67 -26.41
N PHE A 161 -3.09 16.80 -26.34
CA PHE A 161 -3.70 18.12 -26.38
C PHE A 161 -3.53 18.71 -27.79
N VAL A 162 -4.62 19.24 -28.34
CA VAL A 162 -4.61 19.87 -29.65
C VAL A 162 -4.84 21.36 -29.49
N ASN A 163 -3.93 22.16 -30.01
CA ASN A 163 -4.08 23.63 -30.07
C ASN A 163 -5.01 24.02 -31.23
N LYS A 164 -6.28 24.20 -30.93
CA LYS A 164 -7.31 24.55 -31.91
C LYS A 164 -7.02 25.86 -32.63
N THR A 165 -6.48 26.84 -31.93
CA THR A 165 -6.17 28.15 -32.48
C THR A 165 -5.04 28.06 -33.51
N LEU A 166 -4.02 27.29 -33.21
CA LEU A 166 -2.92 27.06 -34.13
C LEU A 166 -3.38 26.30 -35.38
N LEU A 167 -4.16 25.21 -35.22
CA LEU A 167 -4.70 24.50 -36.36
C LEU A 167 -5.54 25.42 -37.29
N ALA A 168 -6.40 26.22 -36.69
CA ALA A 168 -7.21 27.17 -37.49
C ALA A 168 -6.36 28.21 -38.21
N HIS A 169 -5.29 28.72 -37.57
CA HIS A 169 -4.37 29.69 -38.18
C HIS A 169 -3.61 29.07 -39.36
N GLU A 170 -3.21 27.82 -39.25
CA GLU A 170 -2.48 27.09 -40.30
C GLU A 170 -3.43 26.47 -41.34
N GLY A 171 -4.75 26.68 -41.25
CA GLY A 171 -5.72 26.10 -42.18
C GLY A 171 -5.88 24.60 -42.08
N LEU A 172 -5.45 24.02 -40.96
CA LEU A 172 -5.53 22.55 -40.72
C LEU A 172 -6.88 22.21 -40.07
N ALA A 173 -7.44 21.07 -40.48
CA ALA A 173 -8.65 20.54 -39.91
C ALA A 173 -8.39 19.94 -38.50
N MET A 174 -9.39 20.04 -37.62
CA MET A 174 -9.35 19.30 -36.35
C MET A 174 -9.35 17.80 -36.61
N PRO A 175 -8.50 17.02 -35.91
CA PRO A 175 -8.59 15.58 -35.94
C PRO A 175 -9.99 15.11 -35.50
N PRO A 176 -10.58 14.11 -36.16
CA PRO A 176 -11.84 13.54 -35.73
C PRO A 176 -11.69 12.86 -34.34
N LEU A 177 -12.78 12.63 -33.62
CA LEU A 177 -12.71 12.02 -32.28
C LEU A 177 -12.20 10.59 -32.26
N ASP A 178 -12.31 9.89 -33.38
CA ASP A 178 -11.87 8.52 -33.62
C ASP A 178 -10.53 8.44 -34.37
N TRP A 179 -9.72 9.49 -34.29
CA TRP A 179 -8.43 9.56 -34.98
C TRP A 179 -7.49 8.40 -34.57
N THR A 180 -6.67 7.99 -35.50
CA THR A 180 -5.59 7.02 -35.30
C THR A 180 -4.25 7.66 -35.66
N TRP A 181 -3.14 7.08 -35.24
CA TRP A 181 -1.80 7.56 -35.60
C TRP A 181 -1.62 7.71 -37.11
N ALA A 182 -2.19 6.81 -37.89
CA ALA A 182 -2.15 6.88 -39.36
C ALA A 182 -2.95 8.05 -39.95
N GLY A 183 -3.87 8.62 -39.20
CA GLY A 183 -4.69 9.76 -39.65
C GLY A 183 -4.18 11.13 -39.19
N VAL A 184 -3.09 11.18 -38.41
CA VAL A 184 -2.48 12.41 -37.88
C VAL A 184 -1.14 12.74 -38.57
N CYS A 185 -0.54 11.78 -39.29
CA CYS A 185 0.73 11.94 -40.03
C CYS A 185 0.53 12.35 -41.47
#